data_f14f54c1aba1e50008efd328fe443cd0
#
_entry.id   f14f54c1aba1e50008efd328fe443cd0
#
_cell.length_a   1.000
_cell.length_b   1.000
_cell.length_c   1.000
_cell.angle_alpha   90.00
_cell.angle_beta   90.00
_cell.angle_gamma   90.00
#
_symmetry.space_group_name_H-M   'P 1'
#
loop_
_entity.id
_entity.type
_entity.pdbx_description
1 polymer ?
#
loop_
_entity_poly.entity_id
_entity_poly.type
_entity_poly.pdbx_seq_one_letter_code
_entity_poly.pdbx_strand_id
1 'polypeptide(L)'
;MMPTLLDQLQQFYIEDPSDPFNLYALALEYQKTDAIKAKELFYQLMKEHENYLPSYYHFGNLLIAMEQTDEATEILQKGIDLAKQKNELKTIRELRTLLDEVI
;
A
#
# COMPACT_ATOMS: atom_id res chain seq x y z
N MET A 1 15.60 23.70 13.35
CA MET A 1 15.65 22.27 12.96
C MET A 1 15.02 22.07 11.61
N MET A 2 15.66 21.36 10.71
CA MET A 2 15.09 21.11 9.39
C MET A 2 14.05 20.00 9.47
N PRO A 3 12.93 20.10 8.74
CA PRO A 3 11.93 19.05 8.74
C PRO A 3 12.48 17.77 8.10
N THR A 4 12.06 16.63 8.64
CA THR A 4 12.35 15.32 8.07
C THR A 4 11.48 15.08 6.84
N LEU A 5 11.80 14.04 6.08
CA LEU A 5 10.91 13.60 4.99
C LEU A 5 9.51 13.26 5.53
N LEU A 6 9.45 12.57 6.67
CA LEU A 6 8.17 12.24 7.28
C LEU A 6 7.35 13.50 7.60
N ASP A 7 7.99 14.53 8.17
CA ASP A 7 7.33 15.80 8.47
C ASP A 7 6.76 16.43 7.19
N GLN A 8 7.53 16.41 6.10
CA GLN A 8 7.10 16.97 4.82
C GLN A 8 5.91 16.20 4.25
N LEU A 9 5.95 14.87 4.31
CA LEU A 9 4.86 14.02 3.80
C LEU A 9 3.58 14.20 4.63
N GLN A 10 3.72 14.36 5.96
CA GLN A 10 2.58 14.66 6.81
C GLN A 10 1.96 16.01 6.43
N GLN A 11 2.78 17.00 6.14
CA GLN A 11 2.29 18.31 5.73
C GLN A 11 1.53 18.23 4.40
N PHE A 12 2.04 17.49 3.41
CA PHE A 12 1.34 17.29 2.15
C PHE A 12 -0.02 16.64 2.35
N TYR A 13 -0.08 15.64 3.23
CA TYR A 13 -1.33 14.96 3.55
C TYR A 13 -2.33 15.91 4.23
N ILE A 14 -1.85 16.73 5.16
CA ILE A 14 -2.72 17.74 5.84
C ILE A 14 -3.28 18.74 4.83
N GLU A 15 -2.46 19.17 3.88
CA GLU A 15 -2.87 20.15 2.86
C GLU A 15 -3.85 19.57 1.84
N ASP A 16 -3.69 18.28 1.49
CA ASP A 16 -4.58 17.63 0.53
C ASP A 16 -4.82 16.16 0.93
N PRO A 17 -5.72 15.94 1.91
CA PRO A 17 -6.00 14.58 2.38
C PRO A 17 -6.80 13.75 1.39
N SER A 18 -7.36 14.36 0.35
CA SER A 18 -8.14 13.66 -0.67
C SER A 18 -7.28 13.01 -1.75
N ASP A 19 -6.01 13.39 -1.85
CA ASP A 19 -5.10 12.79 -2.83
C ASP A 19 -4.56 11.46 -2.29
N PRO A 20 -4.90 10.32 -2.92
CA PRO A 20 -4.43 9.03 -2.43
C PRO A 20 -2.90 8.91 -2.38
N PHE A 21 -2.20 9.61 -3.28
CA PHE A 21 -0.73 9.59 -3.28
C PHE A 21 -0.13 10.07 -1.96
N ASN A 22 -0.74 11.08 -1.34
CA ASN A 22 -0.22 11.63 -0.08
C ASN A 22 -0.30 10.60 1.06
N LEU A 23 -1.40 9.89 1.16
CA LEU A 23 -1.57 8.83 2.15
C LEU A 23 -0.66 7.63 1.86
N TYR A 24 -0.56 7.27 0.58
CA TYR A 24 0.33 6.21 0.11
C TYR A 24 1.79 6.50 0.45
N ALA A 25 2.25 7.72 0.16
CA ALA A 25 3.63 8.12 0.47
C ALA A 25 3.94 8.07 1.96
N LEU A 26 2.97 8.48 2.81
CA LEU A 26 3.10 8.35 4.26
C LEU A 26 3.24 6.90 4.68
N ALA A 27 2.40 6.02 4.16
CA ALA A 27 2.46 4.60 4.50
C ALA A 27 3.83 4.01 4.15
N LEU A 28 4.36 4.33 2.97
CA LEU A 28 5.68 3.86 2.55
C LEU A 28 6.79 4.38 3.48
N GLU A 29 6.73 5.63 3.91
CA GLU A 29 7.73 6.18 4.80
C GLU A 29 7.67 5.54 6.19
N TYR A 30 6.48 5.38 6.75
CA TYR A 30 6.31 4.68 8.03
C TYR A 30 6.76 3.22 7.97
N GLN A 31 6.65 2.57 6.82
CA GLN A 31 7.07 1.17 6.66
C GLN A 31 8.53 0.95 7.06
N LYS A 32 9.36 1.98 6.94
CA LYS A 32 10.79 1.90 7.28
C LYS A 32 11.05 1.82 8.78
N THR A 33 10.17 2.38 9.61
CA THR A 33 10.40 2.55 11.05
C THR A 33 9.26 2.05 11.92
N ASP A 34 8.05 1.97 11.41
CA ASP A 34 6.86 1.61 12.19
C ASP A 34 5.88 0.85 11.31
N ALA A 35 6.07 -0.46 11.24
CA ALA A 35 5.27 -1.34 10.39
C ALA A 35 3.79 -1.34 10.78
N ILE A 36 3.49 -1.21 12.07
CA ILE A 36 2.10 -1.20 12.56
C ILE A 36 1.39 0.07 12.09
N LYS A 37 2.07 1.21 12.19
CA LYS A 37 1.51 2.47 11.68
C LYS A 37 1.33 2.42 10.17
N ALA A 38 2.29 1.87 9.44
CA ALA A 38 2.18 1.69 7.99
C ALA A 38 0.97 0.83 7.64
N LYS A 39 0.77 -0.27 8.35
CA LYS A 39 -0.39 -1.15 8.15
C LYS A 39 -1.72 -0.39 8.33
N GLU A 40 -1.83 0.42 9.39
CA GLU A 40 -3.03 1.24 9.63
C GLU A 40 -3.29 2.19 8.45
N LEU A 41 -2.24 2.84 7.94
CA LEU A 41 -2.36 3.78 6.84
C LEU A 41 -2.74 3.09 5.53
N PHE A 42 -2.21 1.90 5.27
CA PHE A 42 -2.61 1.12 4.10
C PHE A 42 -4.09 0.69 4.18
N TYR A 43 -4.57 0.29 5.34
CA TYR A 43 -6.00 -0.01 5.51
C TYR A 43 -6.87 1.22 5.27
N GLN A 44 -6.47 2.36 5.79
CA GLN A 44 -7.17 3.62 5.56
C GLN A 44 -7.19 3.94 4.06
N LEU A 45 -6.06 3.77 3.38
CA LEU A 45 -5.95 4.01 1.95
C LEU A 45 -6.90 3.11 1.15
N MET A 46 -6.99 1.85 1.51
CA MET A 46 -7.91 0.93 0.85
C MET A 46 -9.37 1.27 1.10
N LYS A 47 -9.69 1.73 2.31
CA LYS A 47 -11.05 2.13 2.65
C LYS A 47 -11.48 3.38 1.90
N GLU A 48 -10.59 4.37 1.82
CA GLU A 48 -10.90 5.68 1.21
C GLU A 48 -10.65 5.71 -0.29
N HIS A 49 -9.72 4.90 -0.80
CA HIS A 49 -9.25 4.90 -2.19
C HIS A 49 -9.02 3.48 -2.70
N GLU A 50 -10.06 2.68 -2.72
CA GLU A 50 -9.95 1.27 -3.11
C GLU A 50 -9.44 1.06 -4.54
N ASN A 51 -9.58 2.07 -5.40
CA ASN A 51 -9.12 2.01 -6.80
C ASN A 51 -7.67 2.48 -6.99
N TYR A 52 -6.97 2.80 -5.91
CA TYR A 52 -5.57 3.20 -5.99
C TYR A 52 -4.68 1.96 -6.05
N LEU A 53 -4.43 1.49 -7.26
CA LEU A 53 -3.77 0.20 -7.51
C LEU A 53 -2.39 0.04 -6.85
N PRO A 54 -1.49 1.05 -6.82
CA PRO A 54 -0.16 0.85 -6.22
C PRO A 54 -0.17 0.38 -4.76
N SER A 55 -1.21 0.71 -4.00
CA SER A 55 -1.29 0.34 -2.58
C SER A 55 -1.32 -1.17 -2.36
N TYR A 56 -1.90 -1.93 -3.29
CA TYR A 56 -2.08 -3.39 -3.13
C TYR A 56 -0.75 -4.13 -3.13
N TYR A 57 0.16 -3.76 -4.03
CA TYR A 57 1.49 -4.37 -4.08
C TYR A 57 2.26 -4.12 -2.77
N HIS A 58 2.35 -2.86 -2.38
CA HIS A 58 3.14 -2.49 -1.20
C HIS A 58 2.52 -3.00 0.09
N PHE A 59 1.19 -2.97 0.20
CA PHE A 59 0.53 -3.52 1.37
C PHE A 59 0.70 -5.04 1.45
N GLY A 60 0.51 -5.74 0.33
CA GLY A 60 0.74 -7.17 0.29
C GLY A 60 2.16 -7.54 0.72
N ASN A 61 3.15 -6.80 0.22
CA ASN A 61 4.54 -7.01 0.58
C ASN A 61 4.81 -6.77 2.08
N LEU A 62 4.22 -5.70 2.64
CA LEU A 62 4.32 -5.42 4.07
C LEU A 62 3.74 -6.56 4.90
N LEU A 63 2.56 -7.06 4.53
CA LEU A 63 1.90 -8.14 5.26
C LEU A 63 2.71 -9.43 5.20
N ILE A 64 3.36 -9.72 4.07
CA ILE A 64 4.28 -10.85 3.96
C ILE A 64 5.44 -10.68 4.93
N ALA A 65 6.05 -9.49 4.97
CA ALA A 65 7.16 -9.21 5.88
C ALA A 65 6.75 -9.32 7.35
N MET A 66 5.49 -9.05 7.68
CA MET A 66 4.92 -9.18 9.02
C MET A 66 4.43 -10.61 9.31
N GLU A 67 4.63 -11.52 8.38
CA GLU A 67 4.19 -12.92 8.48
C GLU A 67 2.67 -13.07 8.62
N GLN A 68 1.92 -12.11 8.08
CA GLN A 68 0.45 -12.13 8.03
C GLN A 68 0.00 -12.60 6.65
N THR A 69 0.27 -13.86 6.35
CA THR A 69 0.14 -14.41 5.01
C THR A 69 -1.30 -14.53 4.53
N ASP A 70 -2.25 -14.79 5.42
CA ASP A 70 -3.67 -14.88 5.04
C ASP A 70 -4.19 -13.52 4.59
N GLU A 71 -3.87 -12.46 5.34
CA GLU A 71 -4.24 -11.10 4.95
C GLU A 71 -3.55 -10.70 3.65
N ALA A 72 -2.26 -11.06 3.52
CA ALA A 72 -1.49 -10.76 2.30
C ALA A 72 -2.17 -11.39 1.08
N THR A 73 -2.59 -12.65 1.19
CA THR A 73 -3.27 -13.35 0.10
C THR A 73 -4.54 -12.62 -0.33
N GLU A 74 -5.36 -12.17 0.63
CA GLU A 74 -6.58 -11.43 0.33
C GLU A 74 -6.29 -10.11 -0.38
N ILE A 75 -5.31 -9.36 0.12
CA ILE A 75 -4.96 -8.05 -0.44
C ILE A 75 -4.40 -8.20 -1.85
N LEU A 76 -3.50 -9.16 -2.05
CA LEU A 76 -2.91 -9.39 -3.37
C LEU A 76 -3.96 -9.84 -4.38
N GLN A 77 -4.89 -10.69 -3.98
CA GLN A 77 -5.97 -11.14 -4.87
C GLN A 77 -6.88 -9.98 -5.27
N LYS A 78 -7.23 -9.11 -4.31
CA LYS A 78 -8.01 -7.90 -4.61
C LYS A 78 -7.27 -7.00 -5.60
N GLY A 79 -5.97 -6.85 -5.42
CA GLY A 79 -5.14 -6.06 -6.33
C GLY A 79 -5.12 -6.65 -7.74
N ILE A 80 -5.02 -7.98 -7.86
CA ILE A 80 -5.06 -8.67 -9.14
C ILE A 80 -6.40 -8.42 -9.85
N ASP A 81 -7.50 -8.55 -9.12
CA ASP A 81 -8.82 -8.33 -9.68
C ASP A 81 -8.99 -6.89 -10.18
N LEU A 82 -8.52 -5.92 -9.40
CA LEU A 82 -8.55 -4.52 -9.80
C LEU A 82 -7.65 -4.26 -11.01
N ALA A 83 -6.46 -4.83 -11.03
CA ALA A 83 -5.53 -4.68 -12.15
C ALA A 83 -6.10 -5.27 -13.44
N LYS A 84 -6.84 -6.38 -13.35
CA LYS A 84 -7.55 -6.95 -14.50
C LYS A 84 -8.60 -6.00 -15.04
N GLN A 85 -9.38 -5.37 -14.16
CA GLN A 85 -10.39 -4.39 -14.56
C GLN A 85 -9.77 -3.20 -15.28
N LYS A 86 -8.55 -2.83 -14.89
CA LYS A 86 -7.83 -1.69 -15.48
C LYS A 86 -6.94 -2.09 -16.65
N ASN A 87 -6.84 -3.37 -16.99
CA ASN A 87 -5.95 -3.91 -18.02
C ASN A 87 -4.47 -3.58 -17.76
N GLU A 88 -4.07 -3.60 -16.51
CA GLU A 88 -2.69 -3.32 -16.08
C GLU A 88 -1.88 -4.62 -16.04
N LEU A 89 -1.44 -5.10 -17.20
CA LEU A 89 -0.81 -6.42 -17.34
C LEU A 89 0.47 -6.56 -16.52
N LYS A 90 1.29 -5.52 -16.47
CA LYS A 90 2.53 -5.54 -15.69
C LYS A 90 2.22 -5.70 -14.21
N THR A 91 1.25 -4.96 -13.72
CA THR A 91 0.84 -5.01 -12.30
C THR A 91 0.27 -6.38 -11.96
N ILE A 92 -0.54 -6.97 -12.84
CA ILE A 92 -1.05 -8.34 -12.64
C ILE A 92 0.11 -9.31 -12.42
N ARG A 93 1.14 -9.25 -13.24
CA ARG A 93 2.30 -10.14 -13.11
C ARG A 93 3.07 -9.92 -11.82
N GLU A 94 3.27 -8.66 -11.45
CA GLU A 94 3.96 -8.31 -10.21
C GLU A 94 3.21 -8.84 -8.98
N LEU A 95 1.89 -8.64 -8.95
CA LEU A 95 1.05 -9.11 -7.85
C LEU A 95 1.00 -10.64 -7.78
N ARG A 96 0.92 -11.31 -8.93
CA ARG A 96 0.94 -12.78 -8.97
C ARG A 96 2.26 -13.35 -8.49
N THR A 97 3.36 -12.73 -8.85
CA THR A 97 4.68 -13.15 -8.38
C THR A 97 4.74 -13.09 -6.86
N LEU A 98 4.23 -12.01 -6.28
CA LEU A 98 4.18 -11.87 -4.83
C LEU A 98 3.24 -12.90 -4.19
N LEU A 99 2.08 -13.11 -4.79
CA LEU A 99 1.10 -14.09 -4.29
C LEU A 99 1.69 -15.51 -4.30
N ASP A 100 2.43 -15.87 -5.35
CA ASP A 100 3.06 -17.18 -5.46
C ASP A 100 4.11 -17.43 -4.36
N GLU A 101 4.65 -16.37 -3.74
CA GLU A 101 5.59 -16.52 -2.63
C GLU A 101 4.93 -16.97 -1.34
N VAL A 102 3.61 -16.81 -1.19
CA VAL A 102 2.89 -17.08 0.06
C VAL A 102 1.90 -18.24 -0.02
N ILE A 103 1.67 -18.79 -1.20
CA ILE A 103 0.76 -19.94 -1.37
C ILE A 103 1.48 -21.19 -1.80
#